data_b15cebc6980b0ee486459da60a603d6c
#
_entry.id   b15cebc6980b0ee486459da60a603d6c
#
_cell.length_a   1.000
_cell.length_b   1.000
_cell.length_c   1.000
_cell.angle_alpha   90.00
_cell.angle_beta   90.00
_cell.angle_gamma   90.00
#
_symmetry.space_group_name_H-M   'P 1'
#
loop_
_entity.id
_entity.type
_entity.pdbx_description
1 polymer ?
#
loop_
_entity_poly.entity_id
_entity_poly.type
_entity_poly.pdbx_seq_one_letter_code
_entity_poly.pdbx_strand_id
1 'polypeptide(L)'
;MVYCNTNWYDNYIDWSLLSGVDVWIARYGDTIQAPDKERYNYTIWQSTDGNRESGLNSTSGLVAGIPAGNDVDMDFGYVDYTKKITPRWKSLDFLCSGNETRYR
;
A
#
# COMPACT_ATOMS: atom_id res chain seq x y z
N MET A 1 3.25 -0.78 9.85
CA MET A 1 2.30 -1.31 8.84
C MET A 1 2.73 -2.71 8.44
N VAL A 2 1.77 -3.61 8.27
CA VAL A 2 2.02 -4.97 7.77
C VAL A 2 1.48 -5.09 6.35
N TYR A 3 2.31 -5.55 5.42
CA TYR A 3 1.92 -5.89 4.06
C TYR A 3 1.77 -7.41 3.97
N CYS A 4 0.61 -7.88 3.53
CA CYS A 4 0.35 -9.31 3.36
C CYS A 4 -0.80 -9.55 2.39
N ASN A 5 -0.89 -10.77 1.86
CA ASN A 5 -2.08 -11.20 1.15
C ASN A 5 -3.15 -11.74 2.11
N THR A 6 -4.32 -12.06 1.58
CA THR A 6 -5.44 -12.55 2.40
C THR A 6 -5.15 -13.89 3.07
N ASN A 7 -4.39 -14.77 2.40
CA ASN A 7 -4.02 -16.06 2.99
C ASN A 7 -3.12 -15.89 4.21
N TRP A 8 -2.12 -15.01 4.12
CA TRP A 8 -1.26 -14.69 5.27
C TRP A 8 -2.02 -14.03 6.40
N TYR A 9 -2.94 -13.13 6.04
CA TYR A 9 -3.79 -12.47 7.01
C TYR A 9 -4.60 -13.49 7.83
N ASP A 10 -5.21 -14.45 7.14
CA ASP A 10 -6.09 -15.44 7.77
C ASP A 10 -5.33 -16.52 8.53
N ASN A 11 -4.15 -16.95 8.07
CA ASN A 11 -3.57 -18.21 8.48
C ASN A 11 -2.19 -18.11 9.14
N TYR A 12 -1.45 -17.03 8.96
CA TYR A 12 -0.05 -16.96 9.37
C TYR A 12 0.29 -15.80 10.31
N ILE A 13 -0.56 -14.82 10.42
CA ILE A 13 -0.31 -13.63 11.26
C ILE A 13 -1.20 -13.70 12.50
N ASP A 14 -0.58 -13.63 13.66
CA ASP A 14 -1.28 -13.52 14.92
C ASP A 14 -1.56 -12.05 15.22
N TRP A 15 -2.73 -11.58 14.82
CA TRP A 15 -3.14 -10.19 14.99
C TRP A 15 -3.31 -9.79 16.45
N SER A 16 -3.47 -10.72 17.36
CA SER A 16 -3.56 -10.43 18.78
C SER A 16 -2.26 -9.84 19.35
N LEU A 17 -1.16 -10.08 18.66
CA LEU A 17 0.16 -9.57 19.04
C LEU A 17 0.51 -8.24 18.36
N LEU A 18 -0.34 -7.75 17.46
CA LEU A 18 -0.05 -6.59 16.59
C LEU A 18 -1.11 -5.50 16.75
N SER A 19 -1.39 -5.11 17.97
CA SER A 19 -2.36 -4.08 18.27
C SER A 19 -1.99 -2.73 17.64
N GLY A 20 -2.96 -2.07 17.00
CA GLY A 20 -2.78 -0.74 16.44
C GLY A 20 -1.94 -0.67 15.17
N VAL A 21 -1.71 -1.78 14.51
CA VAL A 21 -0.92 -1.83 13.27
C VAL A 21 -1.85 -1.73 12.07
N ASP A 22 -1.57 -0.80 11.16
CA ASP A 22 -2.28 -0.69 9.89
C ASP A 22 -1.85 -1.82 8.94
N VAL A 23 -2.77 -2.22 8.08
CA VAL A 23 -2.57 -3.33 7.14
C VAL A 23 -2.66 -2.82 5.71
N TRP A 24 -1.70 -3.22 4.90
CA TRP A 24 -1.70 -3.08 3.46
C TRP A 24 -1.93 -4.47 2.88
N ILE A 25 -3.16 -4.71 2.39
CA ILE A 25 -3.55 -6.04 1.93
C ILE A 25 -3.39 -6.16 0.42
N ALA A 26 -2.84 -7.29 -0.01
CA ALA A 26 -2.71 -7.62 -1.42
C ALA A 26 -3.75 -8.68 -1.79
N ARG A 27 -4.58 -8.37 -2.76
CA ARG A 27 -5.51 -9.33 -3.36
C ARG A 27 -5.74 -8.97 -4.81
N TYR A 28 -5.32 -9.87 -5.68
CA TYR A 28 -5.50 -9.72 -7.11
C TYR A 28 -6.66 -10.59 -7.57
N GLY A 29 -7.32 -10.24 -8.64
CA GLY A 29 -8.42 -11.03 -9.15
C GLY A 29 -8.83 -10.61 -10.54
N ASP A 30 -9.78 -11.36 -11.09
CA ASP A 30 -10.32 -11.15 -12.43
C ASP A 30 -11.16 -9.89 -12.54
N THR A 31 -11.64 -9.40 -11.40
CA THR A 31 -12.39 -8.17 -11.31
C THR A 31 -11.79 -7.28 -10.22
N ILE A 32 -11.97 -5.99 -10.35
CA ILE A 32 -11.59 -5.03 -9.31
C ILE A 32 -12.64 -5.09 -8.21
N GLN A 33 -12.44 -5.98 -7.27
CA GLN A 33 -13.33 -6.15 -6.12
C GLN A 33 -12.51 -6.13 -4.84
N ALA A 34 -12.73 -5.12 -4.02
CA ALA A 34 -12.03 -4.96 -2.77
C ALA A 34 -12.31 -6.13 -1.80
N PRO A 35 -11.33 -6.56 -1.03
CA PRO A 35 -11.57 -7.51 0.05
C PRO A 35 -12.59 -6.98 1.05
N ASP A 36 -13.34 -7.89 1.67
CA ASP A 36 -14.36 -7.54 2.65
C ASP A 36 -13.75 -6.77 3.82
N LYS A 37 -14.20 -5.55 4.02
CA LYS A 37 -13.70 -4.67 5.09
C LYS A 37 -14.06 -5.16 6.49
N GLU A 38 -15.11 -5.92 6.64
CA GLU A 38 -15.50 -6.49 7.93
C GLU A 38 -14.58 -7.63 8.34
N ARG A 39 -14.10 -8.41 7.36
CA ARG A 39 -13.19 -9.51 7.60
C ARG A 39 -11.73 -9.06 7.68
N TYR A 40 -11.34 -8.18 6.76
CA TYR A 40 -9.95 -7.71 6.62
C TYR A 40 -9.88 -6.23 7.00
N ASN A 41 -9.30 -5.96 8.13
CA ASN A 41 -9.13 -4.58 8.59
C ASN A 41 -7.89 -3.97 7.97
N TYR A 42 -8.04 -3.41 6.77
CA TYR A 42 -6.94 -2.83 6.02
C TYR A 42 -7.17 -1.35 5.71
N THR A 43 -6.09 -0.63 5.46
CA THR A 43 -6.11 0.79 5.07
C THR A 43 -5.60 1.03 3.67
N ILE A 44 -4.86 0.09 3.10
CA ILE A 44 -4.45 0.10 1.70
C ILE A 44 -4.74 -1.27 1.10
N TRP A 45 -5.23 -1.28 -0.14
CA TRP A 45 -5.46 -2.48 -0.92
C TRP A 45 -4.64 -2.43 -2.20
N GLN A 46 -3.70 -3.36 -2.36
CA GLN A 46 -3.03 -3.59 -3.63
C GLN A 46 -3.92 -4.47 -4.50
N SER A 47 -4.46 -3.89 -5.57
CA SER A 47 -5.43 -4.55 -6.43
C SER A 47 -4.77 -5.37 -7.55
N THR A 48 -3.56 -5.03 -7.90
CA THR A 48 -2.75 -5.75 -8.90
C THR A 48 -1.28 -5.43 -8.70
N ASP A 49 -0.41 -6.36 -9.05
CA ASP A 49 1.03 -6.12 -9.22
C ASP A 49 1.37 -5.71 -10.66
N GLY A 50 0.36 -5.50 -11.48
CA GLY A 50 0.53 -5.16 -12.88
C GLY A 50 0.77 -6.36 -13.80
N ASN A 51 0.99 -7.55 -13.25
CA ASN A 51 1.25 -8.75 -14.01
C ASN A 51 -0.06 -9.45 -14.36
N ARG A 52 -0.30 -9.62 -15.65
CA ARG A 52 -1.52 -10.26 -16.14
C ARG A 52 -1.68 -11.71 -15.67
N GLU A 53 -0.57 -12.41 -15.40
CA GLU A 53 -0.62 -13.80 -14.94
C GLU A 53 -1.08 -13.92 -13.49
N SER A 54 -0.82 -12.91 -12.66
CA SER A 54 -1.29 -12.88 -11.28
C SER A 54 -2.68 -12.28 -11.13
N GLY A 55 -3.21 -11.69 -12.20
CA GLY A 55 -4.56 -11.12 -12.26
C GLY A 55 -4.83 -10.54 -13.64
N LEU A 56 -6.07 -10.27 -13.97
CA LEU A 56 -6.44 -9.73 -15.28
C LEU A 56 -6.10 -8.25 -15.47
N ASN A 57 -5.71 -7.59 -14.41
CA ASN A 57 -5.50 -6.14 -14.40
C ASN A 57 -4.05 -5.78 -14.74
N SER A 58 -3.62 -6.07 -15.95
CA SER A 58 -2.33 -5.61 -16.42
C SER A 58 -2.27 -4.07 -16.46
N THR A 59 -1.19 -3.51 -15.95
CA THR A 59 -0.94 -2.06 -15.96
C THR A 59 0.00 -1.63 -17.06
N SER A 60 0.44 -2.57 -17.90
CA SER A 60 1.34 -2.27 -19.03
C SER A 60 0.76 -1.18 -19.93
N GLY A 61 1.49 -0.10 -20.10
CA GLY A 61 1.09 1.03 -20.94
C GLY A 61 -0.02 1.93 -20.39
N LEU A 62 -0.47 1.68 -19.17
CA LEU A 62 -1.57 2.47 -18.57
C LEU A 62 -1.12 3.63 -17.70
N VAL A 63 0.12 3.60 -17.25
CA VAL A 63 0.64 4.64 -16.33
C VAL A 63 1.50 5.62 -17.11
N ALA A 64 1.13 6.91 -17.07
CA ALA A 64 1.87 7.95 -17.74
C ALA A 64 3.32 8.01 -17.24
N GLY A 65 4.26 8.08 -18.16
CA GLY A 65 5.68 8.12 -17.85
C GLY A 65 6.33 6.74 -17.66
N ILE A 66 5.54 5.68 -17.63
CA ILE A 66 6.06 4.31 -17.52
C ILE A 66 5.89 3.62 -18.90
N PRO A 67 6.98 3.19 -19.55
CA PRO A 67 6.88 2.51 -20.84
C PRO A 67 6.05 1.24 -20.77
N ALA A 68 5.35 0.90 -21.86
CA ALA A 68 4.64 -0.37 -21.98
C ALA A 68 5.60 -1.54 -21.79
N GLY A 69 5.12 -2.65 -21.25
CA GLY A 69 5.93 -3.81 -20.91
C GLY A 69 6.50 -3.80 -19.49
N ASN A 70 6.31 -2.73 -18.75
CA ASN A 70 6.69 -2.66 -17.33
C ASN A 70 5.45 -2.83 -16.46
N ASP A 71 5.56 -3.69 -15.47
CA ASP A 71 4.49 -3.94 -14.50
C ASP A 71 4.52 -2.86 -13.43
N VAL A 72 3.36 -2.34 -13.07
CA VAL A 72 3.21 -1.30 -12.05
C VAL A 72 2.11 -1.71 -11.08
N ASP A 73 2.42 -1.67 -9.81
CA ASP A 73 1.44 -1.91 -8.77
C ASP A 73 0.36 -0.83 -8.76
N MET A 74 -0.87 -1.24 -8.51
CA MET A 74 -1.98 -0.31 -8.32
C MET A 74 -2.60 -0.54 -6.96
N ASP A 75 -2.78 0.54 -6.22
CA ASP A 75 -3.27 0.52 -4.85
C ASP A 75 -4.41 1.48 -4.66
N PHE A 76 -5.34 1.11 -3.77
CA PHE A 76 -6.39 1.98 -3.26
C PHE A 76 -6.07 2.30 -1.80
N GLY A 77 -5.85 3.58 -1.50
CA GLY A 77 -5.64 4.05 -0.14
C GLY A 77 -6.94 4.57 0.46
N TYR A 78 -7.25 4.14 1.68
CA TYR A 78 -8.44 4.56 2.41
C TYR A 78 -8.12 5.52 3.56
N VAL A 79 -6.85 5.76 3.79
CA VAL A 79 -6.34 6.68 4.81
C VAL A 79 -5.32 7.61 4.17
N ASP A 80 -5.41 8.88 4.44
CA ASP A 80 -4.44 9.86 3.98
C ASP A 80 -3.24 9.89 4.95
N TYR A 81 -2.22 9.13 4.64
CA TYR A 81 -1.02 9.04 5.45
C TYR A 81 -0.17 10.31 5.43
N THR A 82 -0.38 11.18 4.47
CA THR A 82 0.31 12.48 4.45
C THR A 82 -0.13 13.38 5.59
N LYS A 83 -1.32 13.14 6.13
CA LYS A 83 -1.88 13.88 7.27
C LYS A 83 -1.79 13.11 8.57
N LYS A 84 -1.79 11.76 8.52
CA LYS A 84 -1.80 10.90 9.69
C LYS A 84 -0.43 10.75 10.32
N ILE A 85 0.62 10.76 9.50
CA ILE A 85 2.00 10.54 9.93
C ILE A 85 2.79 11.83 9.75
N THR A 86 3.38 12.32 10.85
CA THR A 86 4.36 13.39 10.75
C THR A 86 5.68 12.81 10.29
N PRO A 87 6.19 13.18 9.11
CA PRO A 87 7.47 12.67 8.63
C PRO A 87 8.60 13.03 9.60
N ARG A 88 9.50 12.10 9.82
CA ARG A 88 10.61 12.27 10.73
C ARG A 88 11.49 13.47 10.39
N TRP A 89 11.67 13.74 9.10
CA TRP A 89 12.46 14.87 8.66
C TRP A 89 11.89 16.23 9.11
N LYS A 90 10.58 16.35 9.27
CA LYS A 90 9.97 17.57 9.80
C LYS A 90 10.39 17.86 11.23
N SER A 91 10.50 16.82 12.04
CA SER A 91 11.01 16.98 13.41
C SER A 91 12.47 17.43 13.42
N LEU A 92 13.26 16.98 12.45
CA LEU A 92 14.66 17.34 12.33
C LEU A 92 14.88 18.77 11.81
N ASP A 93 13.90 19.36 11.16
CA ASP A 93 14.00 20.72 10.64
C ASP A 93 14.27 21.75 11.75
N PHE A 94 13.71 21.53 12.90
CA PHE A 94 13.99 22.39 14.06
C PHE A 94 15.44 22.36 14.47
N LEU A 95 16.08 21.20 14.36
CA LEU A 95 17.49 21.03 14.72
C LEU A 95 18.43 21.49 13.63
N CYS A 96 17.91 21.59 12.41
CA CYS A 96 18.68 21.85 11.22
C CYS A 96 18.44 23.23 10.63
N SER A 97 18.03 24.19 11.44
CA SER A 97 17.81 25.57 11.04
C SER A 97 16.78 25.74 9.93
N GLY A 98 15.78 24.88 9.90
CA GLY A 98 14.67 25.00 8.98
C GLY A 98 15.00 24.62 7.53
N ASN A 99 16.10 23.97 7.29
CA ASN A 99 16.44 23.52 5.93
C ASN A 99 15.66 22.27 5.58
N GLU A 100 14.51 22.46 5.00
CA GLU A 100 13.55 21.40 4.74
C GLU A 100 13.90 20.51 3.55
N THR A 101 14.61 21.04 2.58
CA THR A 101 14.79 20.38 1.28
C THR A 101 15.72 19.19 1.33
N ARG A 102 16.58 19.10 2.30
CA ARG A 102 17.58 18.04 2.38
C ARG A 102 17.01 16.67 2.74
N TYR A 103 15.75 16.59 3.09
CA TYR A 103 15.09 15.35 3.49
C TYR A 103 14.18 14.79 2.41
N ARG A 104 14.48 15.11 1.20
CA ARG A 104 13.69 14.62 0.06
C ARG A 104 14.18 13.29 -0.46
#